data_32087d3e80df5e1aafa25b16618ae92f
#
_entry.id   32087d3e80df5e1aafa25b16618ae92f
#
_cell.length_a   1.000
_cell.length_b   1.000
_cell.length_c   1.000
_cell.angle_alpha   90.00
_cell.angle_beta   90.00
_cell.angle_gamma   90.00
#
_symmetry.space_group_name_H-M   'P 1'
#
loop_
_entity.id
_entity.type
_entity.pdbx_description
1 polymer ?
#
loop_
_entity_poly.entity_id
_entity_poly.type
_entity_poly.pdbx_seq_one_letter_code
_entity_poly.pdbx_strand_id
1 'polypeptide(L)'
;MKIINSSIKLEDEIDGQEILKKIEKIGRVCYKSEGNITEDSAERFVKSIIARGHESVLEHVSISVRVICDRGVSHEIVRHRIASYSQESTRYCNYSDDKFGNELTFIKPCFWNDETNVNYLNWENVLKNIECAYFSMLKCGAT
;
A
#
# COMPACT_ATOMS: atom_id res chain seq x y z
N MET A 1 2.88 -6.64 22.79
CA MET A 1 2.26 -5.63 21.90
C MET A 1 3.35 -4.82 21.23
N LYS A 2 3.25 -4.60 19.94
CA LYS A 2 4.18 -3.81 19.15
C LYS A 2 3.47 -2.58 18.57
N ILE A 3 4.09 -1.41 18.69
CA ILE A 3 3.61 -0.18 18.05
C ILE A 3 4.62 0.20 16.96
N ILE A 4 4.14 0.42 15.74
CA ILE A 4 4.97 0.77 14.59
C ILE A 4 4.41 2.00 13.87
N ASN A 5 5.25 2.68 13.11
CA ASN A 5 4.79 3.74 12.22
C ASN A 5 4.18 3.15 10.95
N SER A 6 3.25 3.88 10.34
CA SER A 6 2.82 3.59 8.97
C SER A 6 4.00 3.70 8.01
N SER A 7 4.00 2.88 6.97
CA SER A 7 5.07 2.89 5.97
C SER A 7 4.60 2.42 4.60
N ILE A 8 5.37 2.78 3.58
CA ILE A 8 5.15 2.38 2.19
C ILE A 8 6.46 1.82 1.66
N LYS A 9 6.36 0.72 0.90
CA LYS A 9 7.48 0.12 0.19
C LYS A 9 7.05 -0.27 -1.21
N LEU A 10 7.86 0.05 -2.21
CA LEU A 10 7.70 -0.51 -3.56
C LEU A 10 8.17 -1.96 -3.52
N GLU A 11 7.39 -2.88 -4.09
CA GLU A 11 7.75 -4.29 -4.21
C GLU A 11 8.42 -4.57 -5.57
N ASP A 12 8.16 -3.73 -6.57
CA ASP A 12 8.77 -3.81 -7.89
C ASP A 12 10.05 -2.98 -7.95
N GLU A 13 11.05 -3.45 -8.69
CA GLU A 13 12.16 -2.62 -9.16
C GLU A 13 11.64 -1.72 -10.28
N ILE A 14 11.71 -0.40 -10.07
CA ILE A 14 11.15 0.58 -11.00
C ILE A 14 12.27 1.28 -11.75
N ASP A 15 12.36 1.05 -13.06
CA ASP A 15 13.09 1.89 -13.99
C ASP A 15 12.10 2.81 -14.73
N GLY A 16 12.11 4.09 -14.37
CA GLY A 16 11.20 5.07 -14.96
C GLY A 16 11.39 5.25 -16.46
N GLN A 17 12.62 5.10 -16.97
CA GLN A 17 12.89 5.23 -18.40
C GLN A 17 12.33 4.04 -19.18
N GLU A 18 12.50 2.84 -18.69
CA GLU A 18 11.92 1.64 -19.31
C GLU A 18 10.37 1.66 -19.27
N ILE A 19 9.80 2.20 -18.20
CA ILE A 19 8.35 2.41 -18.13
C ILE A 19 7.88 3.40 -19.23
N LEU A 20 8.54 4.54 -19.38
CA LEU A 20 8.19 5.52 -20.40
C LEU A 20 8.30 4.92 -21.81
N LYS A 21 9.38 4.19 -22.11
CA LYS A 21 9.56 3.49 -23.39
C LYS A 21 8.47 2.44 -23.65
N LYS A 22 8.09 1.68 -22.62
CA LYS A 22 7.00 0.71 -22.71
C LYS A 22 5.68 1.39 -23.06
N ILE A 23 5.32 2.47 -22.38
CA ILE A 23 4.10 3.24 -22.63
C ILE A 23 4.12 3.80 -24.07
N GLU A 24 5.23 4.38 -24.49
CA GLU A 24 5.37 4.88 -25.87
C GLU A 24 5.19 3.79 -26.90
N LYS A 25 5.90 2.66 -26.75
CA LYS A 25 5.80 1.52 -27.67
C LYS A 25 4.36 1.06 -27.84
N ILE A 26 3.61 0.92 -26.75
CA ILE A 26 2.22 0.47 -26.76
C ILE A 26 1.31 1.55 -27.36
N GLY A 27 1.46 2.79 -26.91
CA GLY A 27 0.60 3.89 -27.34
C GLY A 27 0.72 4.24 -28.82
N ARG A 28 1.90 4.04 -29.42
CA ARG A 28 2.09 4.30 -30.84
C ARG A 28 1.39 3.29 -31.76
N VAL A 29 1.06 2.13 -31.27
CA VAL A 29 0.28 1.13 -32.00
C VAL A 29 -1.09 1.69 -32.44
N CYS A 30 -1.71 2.49 -31.58
CA CYS A 30 -3.02 3.11 -31.85
C CYS A 30 -3.02 3.99 -33.11
N TYR A 31 -1.86 4.54 -33.49
CA TYR A 31 -1.70 5.47 -34.60
C TYR A 31 -0.80 4.91 -35.69
N LYS A 32 -0.36 3.65 -35.60
CA LYS A 32 0.65 3.02 -36.49
C LYS A 32 1.87 3.93 -36.70
N SER A 33 2.37 4.48 -35.59
CA SER A 33 3.45 5.46 -35.59
C SER A 33 4.73 4.97 -34.91
N GLU A 34 4.93 3.67 -34.85
CA GLU A 34 6.08 3.01 -34.21
C GLU A 34 7.41 3.45 -34.84
N GLY A 35 7.40 3.76 -36.15
CA GLY A 35 8.57 4.30 -36.86
C GLY A 35 9.07 5.64 -36.33
N ASN A 36 8.30 6.33 -35.48
CA ASN A 36 8.68 7.62 -34.89
C ASN A 36 9.34 7.45 -33.49
N ILE A 37 9.58 6.21 -33.04
CA ILE A 37 10.28 5.94 -31.80
C ILE A 37 11.76 6.29 -31.99
N THR A 38 12.27 7.13 -31.11
CA THR A 38 13.69 7.50 -31.01
C THR A 38 14.17 7.33 -29.58
N GLU A 39 15.47 7.43 -29.36
CA GLU A 39 16.06 7.26 -28.03
C GLU A 39 15.44 8.20 -26.98
N ASP A 40 15.06 9.43 -27.37
CA ASP A 40 14.55 10.49 -26.49
C ASP A 40 13.05 10.78 -26.68
N SER A 41 12.30 9.98 -27.45
CA SER A 41 10.91 10.32 -27.78
C SER A 41 9.91 9.98 -26.67
N ALA A 42 10.22 9.04 -25.80
CA ALA A 42 9.28 8.45 -24.83
C ALA A 42 8.67 9.48 -23.88
N GLU A 43 9.50 10.34 -23.29
CA GLU A 43 9.02 11.34 -22.33
C GLU A 43 8.04 12.34 -22.97
N ARG A 44 8.38 12.85 -24.17
CA ARG A 44 7.50 13.77 -24.90
C ARG A 44 6.18 13.12 -25.30
N PHE A 45 6.26 11.86 -25.73
CA PHE A 45 5.08 11.08 -26.12
C PHE A 45 4.14 10.88 -24.92
N VAL A 46 4.66 10.44 -23.79
CA VAL A 46 3.87 10.21 -22.56
C VAL A 46 3.27 11.52 -22.05
N LYS A 47 4.03 12.62 -21.99
CA LYS A 47 3.50 13.94 -21.65
C LYS A 47 2.34 14.36 -22.56
N SER A 48 2.46 14.10 -23.86
CA SER A 48 1.40 14.41 -24.84
C SER A 48 0.15 13.55 -24.63
N ILE A 49 0.28 12.27 -24.29
CA ILE A 49 -0.84 11.37 -23.98
C ILE A 49 -1.59 11.87 -22.74
N ILE A 50 -0.87 12.18 -21.67
CA ILE A 50 -1.45 12.68 -20.41
C ILE A 50 -2.19 14.01 -20.68
N ALA A 51 -1.56 14.95 -21.40
CA ALA A 51 -2.16 16.24 -21.71
C ALA A 51 -3.46 16.14 -22.55
N ARG A 52 -3.63 15.06 -23.30
CA ARG A 52 -4.84 14.79 -24.10
C ARG A 52 -5.88 13.94 -23.39
N GLY A 53 -5.61 13.47 -22.16
CA GLY A 53 -6.50 12.58 -21.41
C GLY A 53 -6.59 11.16 -21.97
N HIS A 54 -5.57 10.69 -22.72
CA HIS A 54 -5.53 9.32 -23.25
C HIS A 54 -4.95 8.36 -22.22
N GLU A 55 -5.58 8.27 -21.07
CA GLU A 55 -5.05 7.62 -19.88
C GLU A 55 -5.03 6.10 -19.98
N SER A 56 -5.87 5.48 -20.82
CA SER A 56 -5.94 4.02 -20.98
C SER A 56 -4.62 3.38 -21.41
N VAL A 57 -3.76 4.13 -22.10
CA VAL A 57 -2.41 3.64 -22.47
C VAL A 57 -1.52 3.50 -21.25
N LEU A 58 -1.73 4.27 -20.20
CA LEU A 58 -0.97 4.20 -18.94
C LEU A 58 -1.30 2.92 -18.16
N GLU A 59 -2.48 2.36 -18.35
CA GLU A 59 -2.94 1.13 -17.67
C GLU A 59 -2.14 -0.13 -18.06
N HIS A 60 -1.33 -0.05 -19.12
CA HIS A 60 -0.39 -1.11 -19.49
C HIS A 60 0.82 -1.20 -18.55
N VAL A 61 0.93 -0.29 -17.60
CA VAL A 61 1.94 -0.32 -16.53
C VAL A 61 1.24 -0.40 -15.19
N SER A 62 1.66 -1.35 -14.38
CA SER A 62 1.24 -1.48 -12.99
C SER A 62 2.47 -1.49 -12.09
N ILE A 63 2.30 -1.03 -10.87
CA ILE A 63 3.33 -1.09 -9.82
C ILE A 63 2.72 -1.70 -8.56
N SER A 64 3.49 -2.51 -7.88
CA SER A 64 3.08 -3.15 -6.63
C SER A 64 3.65 -2.37 -5.44
N VAL A 65 2.77 -1.97 -4.55
CA VAL A 65 3.11 -1.17 -3.37
C VAL A 65 2.63 -1.90 -2.13
N ARG A 66 3.53 -2.14 -1.19
CA ARG A 66 3.17 -2.59 0.15
C ARG A 66 2.90 -1.38 1.02
N VAL A 67 1.71 -1.32 1.59
CA VAL A 67 1.30 -0.27 2.51
C VAL A 67 1.09 -0.89 3.89
N ILE A 68 1.77 -0.38 4.90
CA ILE A 68 1.54 -0.72 6.30
C ILE A 68 0.83 0.47 6.94
N CYS A 69 -0.42 0.28 7.30
CA CYS A 69 -1.29 1.34 7.81
C CYS A 69 -2.37 0.75 8.75
N ASP A 70 -3.08 1.61 9.44
CA ASP A 70 -4.25 1.20 10.23
C ASP A 70 -5.43 0.78 9.35
N ARG A 71 -6.43 0.16 9.99
CA ARG A 71 -7.60 -0.38 9.30
C ARG A 71 -8.48 0.70 8.67
N GLY A 72 -8.56 1.88 9.28
CA GLY A 72 -9.31 3.01 8.73
C GLY A 72 -8.73 3.45 7.40
N VAL A 73 -7.42 3.69 7.36
CA VAL A 73 -6.69 4.07 6.14
C VAL A 73 -6.79 2.97 5.08
N SER A 74 -6.64 1.68 5.43
CA SER A 74 -6.74 0.60 4.45
C SER A 74 -8.13 0.50 3.82
N HIS A 75 -9.19 0.77 4.58
CA HIS A 75 -10.56 0.80 4.06
C HIS A 75 -10.81 1.95 3.07
N GLU A 76 -10.15 3.08 3.23
CA GLU A 76 -10.20 4.17 2.26
C GLU A 76 -9.37 3.85 1.01
N ILE A 77 -8.16 3.29 1.18
CA ILE A 77 -7.28 2.94 0.05
C ILE A 77 -7.97 1.98 -0.92
N VAL A 78 -8.65 0.93 -0.42
CA VAL A 78 -9.31 -0.08 -1.30
C VAL A 78 -10.46 0.47 -2.15
N ARG A 79 -10.87 1.71 -1.92
CA ARG A 79 -11.88 2.39 -2.73
C ARG A 79 -11.32 3.09 -3.96
N HIS A 80 -9.99 3.28 -4.01
CA HIS A 80 -9.33 3.86 -5.17
C HIS A 80 -9.28 2.87 -6.34
N ARG A 81 -9.62 3.32 -7.53
CA ARG A 81 -9.66 2.55 -8.77
C ARG A 81 -8.78 3.27 -9.81
N ILE A 82 -8.12 2.59 -10.70
CA ILE A 82 -8.08 1.17 -11.01
C ILE A 82 -6.93 0.56 -10.22
N ALA A 83 -7.21 -0.41 -9.36
CA ALA A 83 -6.19 -1.10 -8.57
C ALA A 83 -6.73 -2.44 -8.07
N SER A 84 -5.84 -3.37 -7.80
CA SER A 84 -6.10 -4.63 -7.11
C SER A 84 -5.48 -4.61 -5.72
N TYR A 85 -6.15 -5.24 -4.76
CA TYR A 85 -5.74 -5.20 -3.36
C TYR A 85 -5.65 -6.60 -2.77
N SER A 86 -4.54 -6.87 -2.09
CA SER A 86 -4.37 -8.02 -1.21
C SER A 86 -4.17 -7.49 0.19
N GLN A 87 -5.10 -7.80 1.10
CA GLN A 87 -5.09 -7.28 2.45
C GLN A 87 -4.96 -8.42 3.46
N GLU A 88 -4.20 -8.19 4.52
CA GLU A 88 -4.09 -9.11 5.64
C GLU A 88 -5.48 -9.42 6.23
N SER A 89 -5.78 -10.71 6.31
CA SER A 89 -7.11 -11.16 6.69
C SER A 89 -7.23 -11.33 8.20
N THR A 90 -8.15 -10.60 8.81
CA THR A 90 -8.49 -10.77 10.22
C THR A 90 -9.21 -12.09 10.53
N ARG A 91 -9.59 -12.87 9.50
CA ARG A 91 -10.22 -14.19 9.67
C ARG A 91 -9.21 -15.33 9.64
N TYR A 92 -8.05 -15.13 8.98
CA TYR A 92 -7.05 -16.18 8.80
C TYR A 92 -5.75 -15.92 9.57
N CYS A 93 -5.54 -14.70 10.04
CA CYS A 93 -4.36 -14.37 10.83
C CYS A 93 -4.68 -14.52 12.33
N ASN A 94 -4.20 -15.61 12.91
CA ASN A 94 -4.26 -15.83 14.35
C ASN A 94 -2.94 -15.35 14.98
N TYR A 95 -2.97 -14.21 15.64
CA TYR A 95 -1.77 -13.58 16.21
C TYR A 95 -1.20 -14.31 17.43
N SER A 96 -1.85 -15.39 17.91
CA SER A 96 -1.25 -16.30 18.90
C SER A 96 -0.28 -17.32 18.31
N ASP A 97 -0.16 -17.40 16.98
CA ASP A 97 0.80 -18.26 16.32
C ASP A 97 2.21 -17.66 16.37
N ASP A 98 3.22 -18.51 16.54
CA ASP A 98 4.64 -18.11 16.64
C ASP A 98 5.13 -17.28 15.45
N LYS A 99 4.58 -17.52 14.25
CA LYS A 99 4.90 -16.75 13.04
C LYS A 99 4.54 -15.26 13.13
N PHE A 100 3.64 -14.88 14.04
CA PHE A 100 3.26 -13.50 14.33
C PHE A 100 3.90 -12.96 15.62
N GLY A 101 4.77 -13.73 16.28
CA GLY A 101 5.48 -13.34 17.49
C GLY A 101 4.65 -13.32 18.76
N ASN A 102 3.46 -13.93 18.75
CA ASN A 102 2.53 -13.95 19.89
C ASN A 102 2.20 -12.55 20.42
N GLU A 103 2.11 -11.56 19.56
CA GLU A 103 1.80 -10.18 19.92
C GLU A 103 0.95 -9.48 18.83
N LEU A 104 0.14 -8.52 19.25
CA LEU A 104 -0.56 -7.64 18.31
C LEU A 104 0.32 -6.47 17.88
N THR A 105 0.20 -6.09 16.61
CA THR A 105 0.88 -4.92 16.06
C THR A 105 -0.14 -3.81 15.79
N PHE A 106 0.12 -2.63 16.32
CA PHE A 106 -0.71 -1.44 16.12
C PHE A 106 0.06 -0.34 15.41
N ILE A 107 -0.65 0.46 14.62
CA ILE A 107 -0.07 1.59 13.91
C ILE A 107 -0.20 2.84 14.78
N LYS A 108 0.93 3.50 15.04
CA LYS A 108 0.94 4.76 15.76
C LYS A 108 0.25 5.85 14.93
N PRO A 109 -0.73 6.57 15.47
CA PRO A 109 -1.32 7.73 14.80
C PRO A 109 -0.26 8.78 14.44
N CYS A 110 -0.25 9.23 13.19
CA CYS A 110 0.80 10.12 12.66
C CYS A 110 0.85 11.50 13.31
N PHE A 111 -0.22 11.91 13.99
CA PHE A 111 -0.32 13.21 14.67
C PHE A 111 0.23 13.18 16.12
N TRP A 112 0.63 12.01 16.65
CA TRP A 112 1.24 11.92 17.97
C TRP A 112 2.76 11.80 17.86
N ASN A 113 3.41 12.94 17.99
CA ASN A 113 4.88 13.04 17.95
C ASN A 113 5.51 12.91 19.35
N ASP A 114 4.73 13.13 20.42
CA ASP A 114 5.18 13.07 21.81
C ASP A 114 4.56 11.86 22.52
N GLU A 115 5.39 10.85 22.75
CA GLU A 115 5.00 9.60 23.43
C GLU A 115 4.88 9.76 24.96
N THR A 116 5.27 10.92 25.50
CA THR A 116 5.06 11.27 26.92
C THR A 116 3.71 11.95 27.16
N ASN A 117 3.02 12.31 26.10
CA ASN A 117 1.71 12.96 26.18
C ASN A 117 0.68 12.02 26.82
N VAL A 118 -0.11 12.55 27.76
CA VAL A 118 -1.12 11.79 28.49
C VAL A 118 -2.13 11.09 27.57
N ASN A 119 -2.50 11.70 26.46
CA ASN A 119 -3.42 11.06 25.50
C ASN A 119 -2.76 9.87 24.79
N TYR A 120 -1.48 9.97 24.43
CA TYR A 120 -0.73 8.86 23.88
C TYR A 120 -0.64 7.71 24.90
N LEU A 121 -0.28 7.99 26.14
CA LEU A 121 -0.19 6.97 27.20
C LEU A 121 -1.53 6.29 27.47
N ASN A 122 -2.63 7.05 27.47
CA ASN A 122 -3.97 6.49 27.60
C ASN A 122 -4.33 5.57 26.44
N TRP A 123 -4.05 6.00 25.21
CA TRP A 123 -4.26 5.20 23.99
C TRP A 123 -3.44 3.90 24.05
N GLU A 124 -2.15 3.98 24.38
CA GLU A 124 -1.29 2.82 24.52
C GLU A 124 -1.81 1.85 25.59
N ASN A 125 -2.29 2.35 26.73
CA ASN A 125 -2.86 1.54 27.79
C ASN A 125 -4.13 0.80 27.34
N VAL A 126 -5.00 1.46 26.56
CA VAL A 126 -6.17 0.81 25.97
C VAL A 126 -5.75 -0.33 25.05
N LEU A 127 -4.73 -0.15 24.21
CA LEU A 127 -4.25 -1.21 23.31
C LEU A 127 -3.66 -2.40 24.09
N LYS A 128 -2.94 -2.18 25.18
CA LYS A 128 -2.46 -3.24 26.06
C LYS A 128 -3.63 -4.08 26.63
N ASN A 129 -4.70 -3.42 27.03
CA ASN A 129 -5.90 -4.10 27.51
C ASN A 129 -6.60 -4.90 26.41
N ILE A 130 -6.66 -4.36 25.18
CA ILE A 130 -7.21 -5.07 24.01
C ILE A 130 -6.39 -6.33 23.73
N GLU A 131 -5.07 -6.24 23.73
CA GLU A 131 -4.20 -7.40 23.50
C GLU A 131 -4.41 -8.47 24.59
N CYS A 132 -4.44 -8.08 25.86
CA CYS A 132 -4.73 -9.00 26.97
C CYS A 132 -6.09 -9.68 26.80
N ALA A 133 -7.12 -8.94 26.43
CA ALA A 133 -8.45 -9.48 26.18
C ALA A 133 -8.46 -10.46 25.01
N TYR A 134 -7.81 -10.12 23.91
CA TYR A 134 -7.68 -10.97 22.71
C TYR A 134 -7.08 -12.34 23.08
N PHE A 135 -5.91 -12.36 23.70
CA PHE A 135 -5.27 -13.61 24.07
C PHE A 135 -6.03 -14.39 25.16
N SER A 136 -6.71 -13.70 26.06
CA SER A 136 -7.57 -14.34 27.05
C SER A 136 -8.76 -15.05 26.38
N MET A 137 -9.41 -14.41 25.43
CA MET A 137 -10.53 -14.99 24.68
C MET A 137 -10.08 -16.22 23.90
N LEU A 138 -8.93 -16.17 23.21
CA LEU A 138 -8.39 -17.33 22.50
C LEU A 138 -8.12 -18.52 23.44
N LYS A 139 -7.55 -18.26 24.62
CA LYS A 139 -7.34 -19.32 25.66
C LYS A 139 -8.64 -19.92 26.12
N CYS A 140 -9.75 -19.20 26.11
CA CYS A 140 -11.09 -19.67 26.45
C CYS A 140 -11.83 -20.31 25.27
N GLY A 141 -11.16 -20.50 24.10
CA GLY A 141 -11.73 -21.21 22.95
C GLY A 141 -12.49 -20.32 21.96
N ALA A 142 -12.31 -18.99 22.03
CA ALA A 142 -12.80 -18.12 20.96
C ALA A 142 -12.05 -18.41 19.64
N THR A 143 -12.76 -18.38 18.51
CA THR A 143 -12.26 -18.61 17.15
C THR A 143 -12.39 -17.35 16.29
#